data_c9e4c7c6a95e2a33bdf54dcbf7ac9f49
#
_entry.id   c9e4c7c6a95e2a33bdf54dcbf7ac9f49
#
_cell.length_a   1.000
_cell.length_b   1.000
_cell.length_c   1.000
_cell.angle_alpha   90.00
_cell.angle_beta   90.00
_cell.angle_gamma   90.00
#
_symmetry.space_group_name_H-M   'P 1'
#
loop_
_entity.id
_entity.type
_entity.pdbx_description
1 polymer ?
#
loop_
_entity_poly.entity_id
_entity_poly.type
_entity_poly.pdbx_seq_one_letter_code
_entity_poly.pdbx_strand_id
1 'polypeptide(L)'
;MMISLEEPRHDAAIEALLDRSFGPDRFKKTAYKLREGVAPIPDLGFVAIEHDELGNEILEGTIRYWPVTIGGTVPALLLGPIAVSDRLQGGGLGSKLIRMSLNKAAALGHRAVILVGDAPYYARFGFTRELTLDMALPGPVDLDRFLGLELVPGALAGAAGMVTAPATEQGYGMPANEDVRPEPGGTALFPRLISPLVSVFAPSPRELSESRLWHARTA
;
A
#
# COMPACT_ATOMS: atom_id res chain seq x y z
N MET A 1 -18.52 8.66 6.80
CA MET A 1 -17.54 7.87 6.01
C MET A 1 -17.01 6.72 6.83
N MET A 2 -17.07 5.52 6.31
CA MET A 2 -16.57 4.26 6.88
C MET A 2 -15.42 3.72 6.02
N ILE A 3 -14.39 3.12 6.65
CA ILE A 3 -13.35 2.38 5.92
C ILE A 3 -13.45 0.93 6.34
N SER A 4 -13.56 0.03 5.36
CA SER A 4 -13.67 -1.42 5.54
C SER A 4 -12.78 -2.17 4.56
N LEU A 5 -12.63 -3.48 4.74
CA LEU A 5 -12.07 -4.34 3.70
C LEU A 5 -12.96 -4.28 2.47
N GLU A 6 -12.35 -4.39 1.29
CA GLU A 6 -13.08 -4.51 0.05
C GLU A 6 -13.79 -5.86 -0.03
N GLU A 7 -14.92 -5.89 -0.73
CA GLU A 7 -15.71 -7.07 -1.01
C GLU A 7 -15.98 -7.12 -2.52
N PRO A 8 -16.30 -8.29 -3.10
CA PRO A 8 -16.56 -8.41 -4.54
C PRO A 8 -17.63 -7.45 -5.07
N ARG A 9 -18.60 -7.06 -4.23
CA ARG A 9 -19.65 -6.09 -4.60
C ARG A 9 -19.10 -4.68 -4.88
N HIS A 10 -17.89 -4.36 -4.40
CA HIS A 10 -17.26 -3.07 -4.60
C HIS A 10 -16.49 -2.97 -5.92
N ASP A 11 -16.22 -4.09 -6.62
CA ASP A 11 -15.32 -4.13 -7.78
C ASP A 11 -15.71 -3.12 -8.86
N ALA A 12 -16.98 -3.08 -9.26
CA ALA A 12 -17.44 -2.14 -10.29
C ALA A 12 -17.23 -0.68 -9.89
N ALA A 13 -17.49 -0.33 -8.63
CA ALA A 13 -17.31 1.01 -8.11
C ALA A 13 -15.82 1.39 -7.98
N ILE A 14 -14.96 0.43 -7.60
CA ILE A 14 -13.50 0.59 -7.54
C ILE A 14 -12.96 0.86 -8.94
N GLU A 15 -13.30 0.04 -9.93
CA GLU A 15 -12.83 0.22 -11.30
C GLU A 15 -13.27 1.58 -11.87
N ALA A 16 -14.53 1.98 -11.62
CA ALA A 16 -15.04 3.29 -12.03
C ALA A 16 -14.27 4.45 -11.36
N LEU A 17 -13.91 4.33 -10.08
CA LEU A 17 -13.09 5.34 -9.39
C LEU A 17 -11.67 5.39 -9.96
N LEU A 18 -11.06 4.23 -10.25
CA LEU A 18 -9.73 4.14 -10.84
C LEU A 18 -9.69 4.72 -12.25
N ASP A 19 -10.71 4.47 -13.06
CA ASP A 19 -10.81 5.03 -14.43
C ASP A 19 -10.95 6.55 -14.40
N ARG A 20 -11.73 7.10 -13.47
CA ARG A 20 -11.80 8.56 -13.27
C ARG A 20 -10.47 9.15 -12.83
N SER A 21 -9.76 8.47 -11.90
CA SER A 21 -8.51 8.98 -11.30
C SER A 21 -7.29 8.87 -12.20
N PHE A 22 -7.20 7.84 -13.05
CA PHE A 22 -5.99 7.51 -13.81
C PHE A 22 -6.20 7.43 -15.32
N GLY A 23 -7.44 7.53 -15.77
CA GLY A 23 -7.83 7.35 -17.16
C GLY A 23 -7.89 5.87 -17.60
N PRO A 24 -8.52 5.59 -18.75
CA PRO A 24 -8.67 4.22 -19.26
C PRO A 24 -7.33 3.58 -19.66
N ASP A 25 -6.32 4.40 -19.94
CA ASP A 25 -4.97 3.93 -20.32
C ASP A 25 -4.11 3.48 -19.13
N ARG A 26 -4.64 3.47 -17.91
CA ARG A 26 -3.92 3.07 -16.70
C ARG A 26 -3.27 1.68 -16.80
N PHE A 27 -3.89 0.77 -17.55
CA PHE A 27 -3.37 -0.59 -17.77
C PHE A 27 -2.05 -0.63 -18.56
N LYS A 28 -1.70 0.42 -19.29
CA LYS A 28 -0.43 0.54 -20.03
C LYS A 28 0.76 0.85 -19.09
N LYS A 29 0.51 1.27 -17.84
CA LYS A 29 1.56 1.61 -16.88
C LYS A 29 2.29 0.35 -16.39
N THR A 30 3.61 0.46 -16.22
CA THR A 30 4.49 -0.66 -15.84
C THR A 30 4.02 -1.41 -14.59
N ALA A 31 3.50 -0.71 -13.57
CA ALA A 31 2.98 -1.34 -12.36
C ALA A 31 1.79 -2.29 -12.63
N TYR A 32 1.02 -2.09 -13.70
CA TYR A 32 -0.08 -3.00 -14.05
C TYR A 32 0.41 -4.33 -14.62
N LYS A 33 1.57 -4.37 -15.30
CA LYS A 33 2.17 -5.62 -15.77
C LYS A 33 2.48 -6.59 -14.62
N LEU A 34 2.81 -6.07 -13.44
CA LEU A 34 3.07 -6.88 -12.23
C LEU A 34 1.79 -7.46 -11.61
N ARG A 35 0.63 -7.01 -12.06
CA ARG A 35 -0.71 -7.43 -11.57
C ARG A 35 -1.39 -8.40 -12.52
N GLU A 36 -0.88 -8.56 -13.73
CA GLU A 36 -1.47 -9.45 -14.74
C GLU A 36 -1.44 -10.91 -14.25
N GLY A 37 -2.61 -11.53 -14.19
CA GLY A 37 -2.75 -12.93 -13.75
C GLY A 37 -2.54 -13.16 -12.25
N VAL A 38 -2.41 -12.11 -11.45
CA VAL A 38 -2.23 -12.19 -10.00
C VAL A 38 -3.42 -11.53 -9.30
N ALA A 39 -3.95 -12.18 -8.27
CA ALA A 39 -5.00 -11.58 -7.44
C ALA A 39 -4.38 -10.57 -6.45
N PRO A 40 -5.09 -9.47 -6.12
CA PRO A 40 -4.72 -8.62 -5.01
C PRO A 40 -4.80 -9.40 -3.69
N ILE A 41 -4.11 -8.92 -2.66
CA ILE A 41 -4.17 -9.54 -1.32
C ILE A 41 -5.46 -9.11 -0.63
N PRO A 42 -6.42 -10.02 -0.39
CA PRO A 42 -7.77 -9.66 0.08
C PRO A 42 -7.76 -8.90 1.40
N ASP A 43 -6.89 -9.29 2.34
CA ASP A 43 -6.79 -8.66 3.67
C ASP A 43 -6.14 -7.28 3.67
N LEU A 44 -5.68 -6.81 2.50
CA LEU A 44 -5.03 -5.51 2.30
C LEU A 44 -5.76 -4.62 1.28
N GLY A 45 -6.90 -5.07 0.76
CA GLY A 45 -7.82 -4.24 -0.03
C GLY A 45 -8.75 -3.47 0.89
N PHE A 46 -8.76 -2.14 0.81
CA PHE A 46 -9.65 -1.30 1.60
C PHE A 46 -10.43 -0.34 0.72
N VAL A 47 -11.66 -0.10 1.14
CA VAL A 47 -12.56 0.90 0.55
C VAL A 47 -13.01 1.91 1.59
N ALA A 48 -13.18 3.16 1.16
CA ALA A 48 -13.81 4.22 1.94
C ALA A 48 -15.17 4.50 1.35
N ILE A 49 -16.21 4.38 2.16
CA ILE A 49 -17.61 4.44 1.74
C ILE A 49 -18.34 5.53 2.52
N GLU A 50 -19.12 6.33 1.81
CA GLU A 50 -20.19 7.16 2.36
C GLU A 50 -21.54 6.62 1.91
N HIS A 51 -22.62 7.10 2.51
CA HIS A 51 -23.97 6.78 2.08
C HIS A 51 -24.66 8.08 1.64
N ASP A 52 -25.43 8.02 0.56
CA ASP A 52 -26.28 9.11 0.14
C ASP A 52 -27.54 9.23 1.04
N GLU A 53 -28.39 10.20 0.75
CA GLU A 53 -29.63 10.43 1.48
C GLU A 53 -30.63 9.25 1.39
N LEU A 54 -30.46 8.39 0.39
CA LEU A 54 -31.28 7.19 0.17
C LEU A 54 -30.66 5.94 0.80
N GLY A 55 -29.45 6.06 1.40
CA GLY A 55 -28.72 4.97 2.01
C GLY A 55 -27.87 4.15 1.02
N ASN A 56 -27.73 4.58 -0.24
CA ASN A 56 -26.85 3.88 -1.20
C ASN A 56 -25.38 4.14 -0.89
N GLU A 57 -24.54 3.15 -1.07
CA GLU A 57 -23.10 3.26 -0.90
C GLU A 57 -22.47 4.11 -2.02
N ILE A 58 -21.66 5.09 -1.63
CA ILE A 58 -20.81 5.88 -2.51
C ILE A 58 -19.37 5.57 -2.17
N LEU A 59 -18.63 4.98 -3.12
CA LEU A 59 -17.23 4.64 -2.95
C LEU A 59 -16.37 5.90 -3.18
N GLU A 60 -15.69 6.34 -2.13
CA GLU A 60 -14.91 7.57 -2.08
C GLU A 60 -13.40 7.36 -2.10
N GLY A 61 -12.96 6.14 -1.83
CA GLY A 61 -11.56 5.79 -1.88
C GLY A 61 -11.31 4.31 -1.93
N THR A 62 -10.17 3.93 -2.48
CA THR A 62 -9.70 2.54 -2.52
C THR A 62 -8.19 2.48 -2.41
N ILE A 63 -7.67 1.39 -1.85
CA ILE A 63 -6.27 1.01 -1.87
C ILE A 63 -6.16 -0.51 -1.93
N ARG A 64 -5.28 -1.03 -2.80
CA ARG A 64 -5.01 -2.46 -2.97
C ARG A 64 -3.52 -2.75 -2.87
N TYR A 65 -3.17 -3.99 -2.57
CA TYR A 65 -1.81 -4.51 -2.56
C TYR A 65 -1.71 -5.80 -3.35
N TRP A 66 -0.56 -5.99 -3.98
CA TRP A 66 -0.27 -7.15 -4.82
C TRP A 66 1.01 -7.82 -4.34
N PRO A 67 1.08 -9.16 -4.33
CA PRO A 67 2.33 -9.84 -4.02
C PRO A 67 3.30 -9.67 -5.18
N VAL A 68 4.56 -9.44 -4.86
CA VAL A 68 5.67 -9.39 -5.83
C VAL A 68 6.91 -10.07 -5.25
N THR A 69 7.84 -10.44 -6.13
CA THR A 69 9.15 -10.96 -5.76
C THR A 69 10.23 -10.11 -6.40
N ILE A 70 11.26 -9.75 -5.63
CA ILE A 70 12.42 -8.98 -6.10
C ILE A 70 13.56 -9.95 -6.34
N GLY A 71 14.15 -9.94 -7.55
CA GLY A 71 15.24 -10.84 -7.91
C GLY A 71 14.92 -12.33 -7.76
N GLY A 72 13.64 -12.70 -7.80
CA GLY A 72 13.16 -14.07 -7.67
C GLY A 72 13.19 -14.64 -6.26
N THR A 73 13.69 -13.92 -5.24
CA THR A 73 13.93 -14.45 -3.88
C THR A 73 13.36 -13.62 -2.75
N VAL A 74 13.28 -12.31 -2.89
CA VAL A 74 12.82 -11.44 -1.80
C VAL A 74 11.34 -11.10 -1.99
N PRO A 75 10.44 -11.59 -1.12
CA PRO A 75 9.02 -11.26 -1.19
C PRO A 75 8.77 -9.82 -0.73
N ALA A 76 7.91 -9.12 -1.45
CA ALA A 76 7.46 -7.78 -1.11
C ALA A 76 6.01 -7.56 -1.53
N LEU A 77 5.42 -6.45 -1.08
CA LEU A 77 4.14 -5.96 -1.53
C LEU A 77 4.32 -4.84 -2.55
N LEU A 78 3.55 -4.86 -3.61
CA LEU A 78 3.36 -3.71 -4.50
C LEU A 78 2.11 -2.95 -4.03
N LEU A 79 2.29 -1.74 -3.48
CA LEU A 79 1.21 -0.85 -3.09
C LEU A 79 0.57 -0.22 -4.32
N GLY A 80 -0.73 -0.25 -4.38
CA GLY A 80 -1.56 0.41 -5.38
C GLY A 80 -2.37 -0.57 -6.24
N PRO A 81 -3.35 -0.05 -6.97
CA PRO A 81 -3.70 1.35 -7.07
C PRO A 81 -4.27 1.93 -5.76
N ILE A 82 -4.07 3.23 -5.57
CA ILE A 82 -4.78 4.01 -4.56
C ILE A 82 -5.48 5.16 -5.27
N ALA A 83 -6.76 5.35 -4.99
CA ALA A 83 -7.54 6.46 -5.51
C ALA A 83 -8.45 7.03 -4.43
N VAL A 84 -8.69 8.33 -4.52
CA VAL A 84 -9.66 9.08 -3.69
C VAL A 84 -10.46 9.95 -4.63
N SER A 85 -11.78 10.01 -4.43
CA SER A 85 -12.65 10.86 -5.24
C SER A 85 -12.21 12.33 -5.19
N ASP A 86 -12.37 13.03 -6.29
CA ASP A 86 -11.96 14.45 -6.43
C ASP A 86 -12.55 15.32 -5.33
N ARG A 87 -13.77 15.01 -4.90
CA ARG A 87 -14.49 15.70 -3.84
C ARG A 87 -13.76 15.66 -2.49
N LEU A 88 -13.04 14.58 -2.20
CA LEU A 88 -12.36 14.36 -0.93
C LEU A 88 -10.83 14.45 -1.02
N GLN A 89 -10.31 14.84 -2.17
CA GLN A 89 -8.88 15.09 -2.32
C GLN A 89 -8.42 16.25 -1.43
N GLY A 90 -7.21 16.14 -0.88
CA GLY A 90 -6.69 17.10 0.09
C GLY A 90 -7.23 16.95 1.50
N GLY A 91 -8.33 16.19 1.71
CA GLY A 91 -8.94 15.94 3.02
C GLY A 91 -8.25 14.85 3.88
N GLY A 92 -7.12 14.32 3.44
CA GLY A 92 -6.34 13.35 4.22
C GLY A 92 -6.80 11.88 4.10
N LEU A 93 -7.85 11.59 3.32
CA LEU A 93 -8.36 10.22 3.17
C LEU A 93 -7.30 9.26 2.61
N GLY A 94 -6.57 9.66 1.57
CA GLY A 94 -5.49 8.86 1.01
C GLY A 94 -4.41 8.52 2.05
N SER A 95 -4.01 9.51 2.86
CA SER A 95 -3.05 9.29 3.95
C SER A 95 -3.58 8.34 5.03
N LYS A 96 -4.87 8.40 5.33
CA LYS A 96 -5.52 7.49 6.28
C LYS A 96 -5.54 6.06 5.74
N LEU A 97 -5.89 5.87 4.46
CA LEU A 97 -5.87 4.56 3.80
C LEU A 97 -4.46 3.95 3.80
N ILE A 98 -3.43 4.74 3.43
CA ILE A 98 -2.03 4.27 3.42
C ILE A 98 -1.59 3.85 4.83
N ARG A 99 -1.75 4.69 5.85
CA ARG A 99 -1.31 4.37 7.22
C ARG A 99 -2.00 3.12 7.75
N MET A 100 -3.30 3.02 7.56
CA MET A 100 -4.09 1.90 8.04
C MET A 100 -3.68 0.60 7.36
N SER A 101 -3.52 0.62 6.03
CA SER A 101 -3.14 -0.58 5.28
C SER A 101 -1.68 -1.00 5.52
N LEU A 102 -0.74 -0.07 5.71
CA LEU A 102 0.64 -0.38 6.10
C LEU A 102 0.70 -1.03 7.50
N ASN A 103 -0.06 -0.51 8.46
CA ASN A 103 -0.16 -1.11 9.80
C ASN A 103 -0.74 -2.53 9.72
N LYS A 104 -1.77 -2.74 8.90
CA LYS A 104 -2.35 -4.07 8.67
C LYS A 104 -1.35 -5.00 8.00
N ALA A 105 -0.61 -4.53 6.99
CA ALA A 105 0.43 -5.30 6.31
C ALA A 105 1.52 -5.77 7.29
N ALA A 106 2.00 -4.87 8.16
CA ALA A 106 2.96 -5.22 9.20
C ALA A 106 2.40 -6.25 10.19
N ALA A 107 1.14 -6.08 10.62
CA ALA A 107 0.46 -7.01 11.53
C ALA A 107 0.24 -8.40 10.91
N LEU A 108 0.13 -8.49 9.59
CA LEU A 108 0.06 -9.75 8.84
C LEU A 108 1.43 -10.38 8.56
N GLY A 109 2.53 -9.77 9.02
CA GLY A 109 3.87 -10.31 8.87
C GLY A 109 4.55 -9.95 7.54
N HIS A 110 3.97 -9.08 6.73
CA HIS A 110 4.67 -8.56 5.55
C HIS A 110 5.85 -7.69 5.97
N ARG A 111 6.96 -7.78 5.23
CA ARG A 111 8.23 -7.20 5.65
C ARG A 111 8.64 -5.96 4.84
N ALA A 112 8.19 -5.87 3.60
CA ALA A 112 8.58 -4.78 2.70
C ALA A 112 7.44 -4.41 1.74
N VAL A 113 7.41 -3.14 1.36
CA VAL A 113 6.45 -2.58 0.40
C VAL A 113 7.21 -1.76 -0.62
N ILE A 114 6.89 -1.91 -1.90
CA ILE A 114 7.38 -1.06 -2.98
C ILE A 114 6.22 -0.38 -3.69
N LEU A 115 6.47 0.74 -4.35
CA LEU A 115 5.47 1.45 -5.15
C LEU A 115 6.12 2.31 -6.24
N VAL A 116 5.30 2.77 -7.17
CA VAL A 116 5.64 3.87 -8.11
C VAL A 116 4.70 5.04 -7.83
N GLY A 117 5.24 6.15 -7.33
CA GLY A 117 4.42 7.29 -6.91
C GLY A 117 5.22 8.57 -6.71
N ASP A 118 4.56 9.62 -6.23
CA ASP A 118 5.19 10.92 -5.97
C ASP A 118 6.08 10.86 -4.72
N ALA A 119 7.40 11.00 -4.90
CA ALA A 119 8.36 10.80 -3.82
C ALA A 119 8.11 11.74 -2.62
N PRO A 120 7.88 13.05 -2.78
CA PRO A 120 7.54 13.95 -1.66
C PRO A 120 6.29 13.53 -0.90
N TYR A 121 5.27 13.02 -1.62
CA TYR A 121 4.05 12.55 -0.98
C TYR A 121 4.29 11.28 -0.15
N TYR A 122 5.02 10.29 -0.70
CA TYR A 122 5.22 9.01 -0.04
C TYR A 122 6.32 9.02 1.03
N ALA A 123 7.27 9.98 0.98
CA ALA A 123 8.27 10.17 2.04
C ALA A 123 7.65 10.36 3.44
N ARG A 124 6.43 10.93 3.52
CA ARG A 124 5.67 11.11 4.78
C ARG A 124 5.29 9.79 5.46
N PHE A 125 5.37 8.68 4.75
CA PHE A 125 5.09 7.33 5.23
C PHE A 125 6.36 6.50 5.38
N GLY A 126 7.53 7.09 5.12
CA GLY A 126 8.83 6.42 5.22
C GLY A 126 9.30 5.75 3.94
N PHE A 127 8.61 5.94 2.81
CA PHE A 127 9.09 5.44 1.52
C PHE A 127 10.27 6.26 1.01
N THR A 128 11.25 5.58 0.42
CA THR A 128 12.46 6.20 -0.09
C THR A 128 12.96 5.48 -1.35
N ARG A 129 13.66 6.21 -2.22
CA ARG A 129 14.30 5.68 -3.43
C ARG A 129 15.51 4.81 -3.11
N GLU A 130 16.21 5.11 -2.03
CA GLU A 130 17.45 4.43 -1.62
C GLU A 130 17.25 2.91 -1.45
N LEU A 131 16.07 2.49 -1.05
CA LEU A 131 15.73 1.08 -0.87
C LEU A 131 15.47 0.31 -2.18
N THR A 132 15.41 1.00 -3.33
CA THR A 132 15.08 0.37 -4.62
C THR A 132 16.14 0.61 -5.69
N LEU A 133 17.34 1.11 -5.33
CA LEU A 133 18.40 1.49 -6.27
C LEU A 133 18.85 0.34 -7.18
N ASP A 134 18.95 -0.87 -6.63
CA ASP A 134 19.41 -2.07 -7.33
C ASP A 134 18.27 -2.91 -7.91
N MET A 135 17.04 -2.37 -7.91
CA MET A 135 15.86 -3.04 -8.42
C MET A 135 15.41 -2.48 -9.77
N ALA A 136 14.82 -3.33 -10.60
CA ALA A 136 14.27 -2.97 -11.91
C ALA A 136 12.81 -3.40 -12.01
N LEU A 137 12.00 -2.62 -12.75
CA LEU A 137 10.62 -2.96 -13.10
C LEU A 137 10.53 -3.48 -14.55
N PRO A 138 9.51 -4.29 -14.90
CA PRO A 138 9.41 -4.91 -16.23
C PRO A 138 8.92 -3.95 -17.32
N GLY A 139 9.37 -2.71 -17.29
CA GLY A 139 9.03 -1.69 -18.27
C GLY A 139 9.52 -0.30 -17.86
N PRO A 140 9.26 0.72 -18.67
CA PRO A 140 9.70 2.07 -18.41
C PRO A 140 9.04 2.62 -17.15
N VAL A 141 9.85 3.28 -16.30
CA VAL A 141 9.44 3.95 -15.10
C VAL A 141 10.37 5.12 -14.83
N ASP A 142 9.83 6.20 -14.29
CA ASP A 142 10.64 7.24 -13.67
C ASP A 142 11.21 6.67 -12.38
N LEU A 143 12.53 6.49 -12.33
CA LEU A 143 13.22 5.84 -11.22
C LEU A 143 13.10 6.63 -9.90
N ASP A 144 12.99 7.96 -9.98
CA ASP A 144 12.80 8.79 -8.77
C ASP A 144 11.42 8.57 -8.12
N ARG A 145 10.51 7.97 -8.86
CA ARG A 145 9.17 7.57 -8.38
C ARG A 145 9.08 6.12 -7.92
N PHE A 146 10.12 5.32 -8.14
CA PHE A 146 10.17 3.93 -7.68
C PHE A 146 10.74 3.87 -6.26
N LEU A 147 9.87 3.64 -5.29
CA LEU A 147 10.14 3.81 -3.86
C LEU A 147 9.92 2.51 -3.09
N GLY A 148 10.71 2.33 -2.02
CA GLY A 148 10.59 1.21 -1.09
C GLY A 148 10.34 1.65 0.35
N LEU A 149 9.76 0.77 1.13
CA LEU A 149 9.56 0.89 2.58
C LEU A 149 9.83 -0.45 3.23
N GLU A 150 10.64 -0.48 4.26
CA GLU A 150 10.82 -1.63 5.13
C GLU A 150 9.84 -1.56 6.31
N LEU A 151 8.93 -2.52 6.40
CA LEU A 151 8.09 -2.73 7.57
C LEU A 151 8.86 -3.42 8.70
N VAL A 152 9.89 -4.19 8.32
CA VAL A 152 10.85 -4.80 9.23
C VAL A 152 12.24 -4.33 8.79
N PRO A 153 13.03 -3.67 9.64
CA PRO A 153 14.36 -3.19 9.28
C PRO A 153 15.23 -4.27 8.64
N GLY A 154 15.89 -3.94 7.53
CA GLY A 154 16.74 -4.86 6.78
C GLY A 154 15.99 -5.82 5.84
N ALA A 155 14.68 -5.71 5.71
CA ALA A 155 13.89 -6.59 4.83
C ALA A 155 14.23 -6.46 3.35
N LEU A 156 14.78 -5.32 2.94
CA LEU A 156 15.24 -5.05 1.56
C LEU A 156 16.78 -5.00 1.47
N ALA A 157 17.50 -5.33 2.55
CA ALA A 157 18.97 -5.35 2.53
C ALA A 157 19.48 -6.36 1.49
N GLY A 158 20.25 -5.88 0.49
CA GLY A 158 20.76 -6.69 -0.61
C GLY A 158 19.71 -7.15 -1.63
N ALA A 159 18.48 -6.67 -1.54
CA ALA A 159 17.45 -6.95 -2.53
C ALA A 159 17.79 -6.24 -3.86
N ALA A 160 17.98 -7.03 -4.91
CA ALA A 160 18.39 -6.54 -6.23
C ALA A 160 17.73 -7.33 -7.34
N GLY A 161 17.70 -6.73 -8.54
CA GLY A 161 17.24 -7.39 -9.75
C GLY A 161 15.80 -7.05 -10.15
N MET A 162 15.23 -7.86 -11.05
CA MET A 162 13.90 -7.61 -11.61
C MET A 162 12.80 -7.91 -10.57
N VAL A 163 11.86 -6.97 -10.46
CA VAL A 163 10.60 -7.20 -9.75
C VAL A 163 9.65 -7.94 -10.68
N THR A 164 9.10 -9.03 -10.20
CA THR A 164 8.17 -9.89 -10.94
C THR A 164 6.94 -10.21 -10.11
N ALA A 165 5.87 -10.65 -10.75
CA ALA A 165 4.81 -11.40 -10.07
C ALA A 165 5.41 -12.67 -9.42
N PRO A 166 4.86 -13.16 -8.30
CA PRO A 166 5.33 -14.41 -7.72
C PRO A 166 5.09 -15.57 -8.70
N ALA A 167 6.02 -16.56 -8.70
CA ALA A 167 5.81 -17.77 -9.48
C ALA A 167 4.52 -18.48 -9.01
N THR A 168 3.74 -18.99 -9.93
CA THR A 168 2.37 -19.51 -9.70
C THR A 168 2.31 -20.71 -8.73
N GLU A 169 3.43 -21.33 -8.40
CA GLU A 169 3.50 -22.52 -7.52
C GLU A 169 3.68 -22.20 -6.03
N GLN A 170 4.00 -20.97 -5.69
CA GLN A 170 4.02 -20.54 -4.29
C GLN A 170 2.72 -19.81 -4.00
N GLY A 171 1.68 -20.56 -3.65
CA GLY A 171 0.60 -19.98 -2.87
C GLY A 171 1.25 -19.13 -1.78
N TYR A 172 0.83 -17.90 -1.64
CA TYR A 172 1.29 -16.98 -0.60
C TYR A 172 0.93 -17.60 0.76
N GLY A 173 1.73 -18.62 1.14
CA GLY A 173 1.67 -19.22 2.46
C GLY A 173 2.07 -18.11 3.41
N MET A 174 1.14 -17.70 4.26
CA MET A 174 1.49 -16.98 5.48
C MET A 174 2.71 -17.69 6.09
N PRO A 175 3.75 -16.98 6.53
CA PRO A 175 4.82 -17.64 7.28
C PRO A 175 4.13 -18.42 8.38
N ALA A 176 4.33 -19.75 8.36
CA ALA A 176 3.82 -20.63 9.39
C ALA A 176 4.33 -20.03 10.71
N ASN A 177 3.43 -19.63 11.58
CA ASN A 177 3.75 -19.43 12.98
C ASN A 177 4.38 -20.76 13.40
N GLU A 178 5.70 -20.81 13.49
CA GLU A 178 6.36 -21.92 14.17
C GLU A 178 5.72 -21.96 15.55
N ASP A 179 5.03 -23.07 15.82
CA ASP A 179 4.42 -23.41 17.08
C ASP A 179 5.36 -23.05 18.25
N VAL A 180 5.18 -21.87 18.82
CA VAL A 180 5.64 -21.62 20.17
C VAL A 180 4.68 -22.39 21.06
N ARG A 181 4.95 -23.68 21.25
CA ARG A 181 4.32 -24.44 22.32
C ARG A 181 4.64 -23.73 23.62
N PRO A 182 3.65 -23.30 24.43
CA PRO A 182 3.95 -22.81 25.76
C PRO A 182 4.51 -23.96 26.59
N GLU A 183 5.76 -23.84 27.00
CA GLU A 183 6.33 -24.70 28.04
C GLU A 183 5.47 -24.55 29.30
N PRO A 184 5.04 -25.65 29.92
CA PRO A 184 4.26 -25.59 31.14
C PRO A 184 5.21 -25.25 32.32
N GLY A 185 5.19 -24.00 32.79
CA GLY A 185 5.85 -23.66 34.04
C GLY A 185 6.66 -22.35 34.10
N GLY A 186 6.57 -21.44 33.16
CA GLY A 186 7.27 -20.16 33.23
C GLY A 186 6.34 -19.02 33.65
N THR A 187 6.61 -18.38 34.79
CA THR A 187 5.96 -17.15 35.26
C THR A 187 6.15 -16.06 34.19
N ALA A 188 5.08 -15.65 33.55
CA ALA A 188 5.10 -14.64 32.51
C ALA A 188 5.50 -13.27 33.09
N LEU A 189 6.74 -12.86 32.85
CA LEU A 189 7.16 -11.46 32.95
C LEU A 189 6.77 -10.77 31.65
N PHE A 190 5.66 -10.08 31.63
CA PHE A 190 5.28 -9.19 30.54
C PHE A 190 6.28 -8.03 30.47
N PRO A 191 7.02 -7.84 29.35
CA PRO A 191 7.72 -6.59 29.16
C PRO A 191 6.67 -5.47 28.98
N ARG A 192 6.83 -4.41 29.75
CA ARG A 192 5.99 -3.22 29.67
C ARG A 192 5.95 -2.70 28.23
N LEU A 193 4.75 -2.63 27.66
CA LEU A 193 4.46 -1.88 26.46
C LEU A 193 4.99 -0.45 26.61
N ILE A 194 5.98 -0.11 25.80
CA ILE A 194 6.40 1.27 25.62
C ILE A 194 5.27 1.95 24.86
N SER A 195 4.55 2.83 25.53
CA SER A 195 3.54 3.68 24.90
C SER A 195 4.21 4.53 23.82
N PRO A 196 3.71 4.54 22.58
CA PRO A 196 4.15 5.54 21.62
C PRO A 196 3.60 6.89 22.07
N LEU A 197 4.49 7.84 22.30
CA LEU A 197 4.16 9.26 22.45
C LEU A 197 3.41 9.72 21.20
N VAL A 198 2.11 9.91 21.32
CA VAL A 198 1.29 10.59 20.34
C VAL A 198 1.65 12.06 20.41
N SER A 199 2.61 12.49 19.59
CA SER A 199 2.81 13.91 19.32
C SER A 199 1.71 14.37 18.36
N VAL A 200 0.74 15.10 18.87
CA VAL A 200 -0.29 15.78 18.09
C VAL A 200 0.38 16.98 17.42
N PHE A 201 0.81 16.82 16.15
CA PHE A 201 1.20 17.95 15.32
C PHE A 201 0.00 18.36 14.48
N ALA A 202 -0.56 19.53 14.77
CA ALA A 202 -1.52 20.20 13.89
C ALA A 202 -0.78 20.71 12.64
N PRO A 203 -1.32 20.49 11.42
CA PRO A 203 -0.69 20.99 10.20
C PRO A 203 -0.74 22.52 10.17
N SER A 204 0.34 23.16 9.73
CA SER A 204 0.41 24.61 9.55
C SER A 204 -0.35 25.03 8.30
N PRO A 205 -0.87 26.29 8.26
CA PRO A 205 -1.68 26.80 7.14
C PRO A 205 -0.98 26.83 5.76
N ARG A 206 0.33 26.58 5.69
CA ARG A 206 1.10 26.55 4.44
C ARG A 206 0.98 25.25 3.67
N GLU A 207 0.59 24.16 4.31
CA GLU A 207 0.49 22.84 3.65
C GLU A 207 -0.75 22.67 2.79
N LEU A 208 -1.75 23.56 2.93
CA LEU A 208 -3.00 23.48 2.19
C LEU A 208 -2.93 24.03 0.75
N SER A 209 -1.87 24.77 0.39
CA SER A 209 -1.75 25.36 -0.95
C SER A 209 -1.05 24.46 -1.99
N GLU A 210 -0.29 23.47 -1.56
CA GLU A 210 0.46 22.59 -2.46
C GLU A 210 -0.31 21.35 -2.93
N SER A 211 -1.44 21.04 -2.31
CA SER A 211 -2.26 19.86 -2.66
C SER A 211 -2.95 19.96 -4.02
N ARG A 212 -2.99 21.15 -4.65
CA ARG A 212 -3.63 21.36 -5.96
C ARG A 212 -2.80 20.91 -7.16
N LEU A 213 -1.54 20.52 -6.96
CA LEU A 213 -0.62 20.16 -8.05
C LEU A 213 -0.58 18.66 -8.36
N TRP A 214 -1.39 17.86 -7.69
CA TRP A 214 -1.33 16.40 -7.82
C TRP A 214 -1.79 15.86 -9.18
N HIS A 215 -2.67 16.60 -9.87
CA HIS A 215 -3.24 16.15 -11.16
C HIS A 215 -2.37 16.42 -12.39
N ALA A 216 -1.42 17.36 -12.32
CA ALA A 216 -0.68 17.77 -13.52
C ALA A 216 0.59 16.95 -13.79
N ARG A 217 1.00 16.02 -12.91
CA ARG A 217 2.28 15.31 -13.01
C ARG A 217 2.19 13.78 -13.01
N THR A 218 1.01 13.22 -13.24
CA THR A 218 0.82 11.76 -13.37
C THR A 218 0.63 11.30 -14.82
N ALA A 219 1.11 12.09 -15.80
CA ALA A 219 1.21 11.68 -17.18
C ALA A 219 2.53 10.92 -17.43
#